data_b6e9d1fec335c4b89aa9c9f57854bde4
#
_entry.id   b6e9d1fec335c4b89aa9c9f57854bde4
#
_cell.length_a   1.000
_cell.length_b   1.000
_cell.length_c   1.000
_cell.angle_alpha   90.00
_cell.angle_beta   90.00
_cell.angle_gamma   90.00
#
_symmetry.space_group_name_H-M   'P 1'
#
loop_
_entity.id
_entity.type
_entity.pdbx_description
1 polymer ?
#
loop_
_entity_poly.entity_id
_entity_poly.type
_entity_poly.pdbx_seq_one_letter_code
_entity_poly.pdbx_strand_id
1 'polypeptide(L)'
;MIGFLSWVDTTPPMMPNNQLGQGEYTILEELSYFYDFEFLDTDVESFEGIDLLIVYHPSDISDKTEYAVEQFILNGGKSVIFVDPFFEKNDHSNKSSNLENVLKTLNINYNSNVILDGAQATRLQTQQNITDNTSLQTMLKLNWPEVRGQYINQAEEIGDGLSLIRLVSPGGLSPLNDESEISYTPIMSSSEVTMDLPMKEVHDPIKLINNFQPTGISYDFGVKLSGVAKSNFNDFELKNENHLETSSKNINVVVFSDADFIRNAFWARIQKFLDTNVIEATSDNGSLVTNV
;
A
#
# COMPACT_ATOMS: atom_id res chain seq x y z
N MET A 1 18.41 -0.79 10.96
CA MET A 1 17.35 -1.78 11.28
C MET A 1 16.04 -1.34 10.66
N ILE A 2 15.28 -2.25 10.05
CA ILE A 2 13.92 -1.99 9.53
C ILE A 2 12.92 -2.42 10.60
N GLY A 3 12.03 -1.50 11.01
CA GLY A 3 10.88 -1.81 11.87
C GLY A 3 9.63 -2.01 11.03
N PHE A 4 8.93 -3.12 11.23
CA PHE A 4 7.68 -3.43 10.51
C PHE A 4 6.51 -3.44 11.49
N LEU A 5 5.64 -2.46 11.35
CA LEU A 5 4.46 -2.23 12.17
C LEU A 5 3.21 -2.58 11.36
N SER A 6 2.54 -3.67 11.70
CA SER A 6 1.46 -4.23 10.88
C SER A 6 0.21 -4.57 11.70
N TRP A 7 -0.96 -4.22 11.17
CA TRP A 7 -2.27 -4.64 11.68
C TRP A 7 -2.81 -5.87 10.95
N VAL A 8 -2.03 -6.43 10.05
CA VAL A 8 -2.35 -7.67 9.34
C VAL A 8 -1.35 -8.74 9.73
N ASP A 9 -1.84 -9.96 9.96
CA ASP A 9 -0.96 -11.10 10.17
C ASP A 9 -0.24 -11.45 8.86
N THR A 10 1.07 -11.21 8.84
CA THR A 10 1.95 -11.49 7.70
C THR A 10 2.82 -12.73 7.91
N THR A 11 2.62 -13.43 9.04
CA THR A 11 3.39 -14.64 9.36
C THR A 11 3.04 -15.81 8.42
N PRO A 12 4.03 -16.61 7.99
CA PRO A 12 3.75 -17.82 7.23
C PRO A 12 2.89 -18.80 8.05
N PRO A 13 1.89 -19.46 7.44
CA PRO A 13 1.04 -20.39 8.15
C PRO A 13 1.83 -21.61 8.65
N MET A 14 1.54 -22.07 9.86
CA MET A 14 2.11 -23.31 10.40
C MET A 14 1.47 -24.53 9.75
N MET A 15 2.28 -25.38 9.15
CA MET A 15 1.85 -26.67 8.59
C MET A 15 1.66 -27.71 9.69
N PRO A 16 0.84 -28.79 9.47
CA PRO A 16 0.56 -29.82 10.47
C PRO A 16 1.80 -30.54 11.02
N ASN A 17 2.93 -30.50 10.31
CA ASN A 17 4.21 -31.09 10.69
C ASN A 17 5.16 -30.13 11.43
N ASN A 18 4.65 -29.02 11.95
CA ASN A 18 5.42 -27.91 12.55
C ASN A 18 6.47 -27.27 11.63
N GLN A 19 6.32 -27.41 10.32
CA GLN A 19 7.09 -26.65 9.35
C GLN A 19 6.34 -25.34 9.02
N LEU A 20 7.08 -24.27 8.77
CA LEU A 20 6.48 -23.06 8.22
C LEU A 20 5.97 -23.38 6.82
N GLY A 21 4.71 -23.02 6.56
CA GLY A 21 4.13 -23.05 5.23
C GLY A 21 4.73 -21.94 4.36
N GLN A 22 4.33 -21.93 3.10
CA GLN A 22 4.72 -20.85 2.21
C GLN A 22 4.05 -19.55 2.64
N GLY A 23 4.86 -18.51 2.93
CA GLY A 23 4.38 -17.18 3.26
C GLY A 23 3.65 -16.52 2.08
N GLU A 24 2.73 -15.63 2.39
CA GLU A 24 2.05 -14.80 1.39
C GLU A 24 2.86 -13.53 1.02
N TYR A 25 3.97 -13.27 1.71
CA TYR A 25 4.75 -12.03 1.66
C TYR A 25 6.24 -12.30 1.45
N THR A 26 6.58 -12.94 0.34
CA THR A 26 7.98 -13.30 0.04
C THR A 26 8.91 -12.08 0.02
N ILE A 27 8.38 -10.91 -0.34
CA ILE A 27 9.18 -9.68 -0.33
C ILE A 27 9.66 -9.30 1.09
N LEU A 28 8.85 -9.56 2.12
CA LEU A 28 9.27 -9.32 3.51
C LEU A 28 10.33 -10.33 3.94
N GLU A 29 10.21 -11.59 3.49
CA GLU A 29 11.23 -12.61 3.71
C GLU A 29 12.55 -12.21 3.03
N GLU A 30 12.51 -11.73 1.79
CA GLU A 30 13.70 -11.24 1.06
C GLU A 30 14.35 -10.05 1.78
N LEU A 31 13.58 -9.06 2.23
CA LEU A 31 14.11 -7.92 3.00
C LEU A 31 14.83 -8.39 4.29
N SER A 32 14.29 -9.39 4.97
CA SER A 32 14.88 -9.95 6.20
C SER A 32 16.21 -10.67 5.98
N TYR A 33 16.53 -11.10 4.75
CA TYR A 33 17.84 -11.67 4.42
C TYR A 33 18.93 -10.60 4.23
N PHE A 34 18.56 -9.40 3.83
CA PHE A 34 19.52 -8.34 3.52
C PHE A 34 19.65 -7.28 4.61
N TYR A 35 18.61 -7.13 5.45
CA TYR A 35 18.55 -6.11 6.49
C TYR A 35 18.19 -6.71 7.85
N ASP A 36 18.66 -6.10 8.91
CA ASP A 36 18.14 -6.35 10.25
C ASP A 36 16.66 -5.91 10.27
N PHE A 37 15.74 -6.86 10.49
CA PHE A 37 14.30 -6.67 10.36
C PHE A 37 13.59 -7.06 11.66
N GLU A 38 12.78 -6.16 12.19
CA GLU A 38 12.05 -6.36 13.43
C GLU A 38 10.54 -6.16 13.23
N PHE A 39 9.75 -7.18 13.61
CA PHE A 39 8.30 -7.05 13.70
C PHE A 39 7.94 -6.37 15.01
N LEU A 40 7.27 -5.22 14.92
CA LEU A 40 6.94 -4.37 16.06
C LEU A 40 5.52 -4.68 16.57
N ASP A 41 5.30 -4.47 17.87
CA ASP A 41 3.96 -4.49 18.45
C ASP A 41 3.15 -3.28 17.96
N THR A 42 1.84 -3.45 17.78
CA THR A 42 0.93 -2.37 17.34
C THR A 42 0.63 -1.33 18.40
N ASP A 43 0.96 -1.57 19.66
CA ASP A 43 0.82 -0.63 20.78
C ASP A 43 2.19 -0.09 21.23
N VAL A 44 2.93 0.53 20.31
CA VAL A 44 4.27 1.07 20.53
C VAL A 44 4.21 2.58 20.77
N GLU A 45 5.07 3.08 21.67
CA GLU A 45 5.14 4.51 22.04
C GLU A 45 6.41 5.22 21.49
N SER A 46 7.40 4.46 20.99
CA SER A 46 8.64 4.99 20.38
C SER A 46 9.31 3.96 19.47
N PHE A 47 10.16 4.42 18.57
CA PHE A 47 10.88 3.60 17.59
C PHE A 47 12.39 3.77 17.75
N GLU A 48 12.94 3.29 18.87
CA GLU A 48 14.38 3.38 19.15
C GLU A 48 15.17 2.38 18.30
N GLY A 49 16.24 2.85 17.67
CA GLY A 49 17.12 2.01 16.86
C GLY A 49 16.57 1.64 15.48
N ILE A 50 15.42 2.15 15.10
CA ILE A 50 14.84 1.95 13.78
C ILE A 50 15.37 3.01 12.80
N ASP A 51 15.91 2.59 11.65
CA ASP A 51 16.38 3.47 10.57
C ASP A 51 15.30 3.71 9.53
N LEU A 52 14.47 2.69 9.26
CA LEU A 52 13.33 2.72 8.34
C LEU A 52 12.12 2.08 9.01
N LEU A 53 11.02 2.82 9.10
CA LEU A 53 9.76 2.32 9.63
C LEU A 53 8.78 2.01 8.49
N ILE A 54 8.32 0.76 8.42
CA ILE A 54 7.24 0.35 7.53
C ILE A 54 5.95 0.27 8.35
N VAL A 55 4.96 1.10 7.99
CA VAL A 55 3.61 1.09 8.59
C VAL A 55 2.65 0.43 7.60
N TYR A 56 2.16 -0.76 7.95
CA TYR A 56 1.42 -1.58 7.01
C TYR A 56 -0.04 -1.77 7.44
N HIS A 57 -0.95 -1.23 6.64
CA HIS A 57 -2.42 -1.28 6.81
C HIS A 57 -2.89 -0.96 8.24
N PRO A 58 -2.65 0.27 8.74
CA PRO A 58 -3.02 0.68 10.10
C PRO A 58 -4.55 0.84 10.22
N SER A 59 -5.27 -0.27 10.41
CA SER A 59 -6.74 -0.32 10.41
C SER A 59 -7.37 -0.09 11.79
N ASP A 60 -6.59 -0.07 12.86
CA ASP A 60 -7.05 0.13 14.25
C ASP A 60 -5.91 0.70 15.11
N ILE A 61 -5.22 1.72 14.57
CA ILE A 61 -4.09 2.35 15.26
C ILE A 61 -4.58 3.16 16.47
N SER A 62 -3.87 3.04 17.59
CA SER A 62 -4.13 3.88 18.76
C SER A 62 -3.55 5.28 18.56
N ASP A 63 -4.16 6.28 19.21
CA ASP A 63 -3.67 7.67 19.17
C ASP A 63 -2.22 7.78 19.63
N LYS A 64 -1.79 6.95 20.59
CA LYS A 64 -0.40 6.89 21.06
C LYS A 64 0.56 6.40 19.97
N THR A 65 0.20 5.32 19.31
CA THR A 65 1.04 4.75 18.24
C THR A 65 1.05 5.67 17.03
N GLU A 66 -0.10 6.27 16.66
CA GLU A 66 -0.15 7.25 15.58
C GLU A 66 0.74 8.47 15.88
N TYR A 67 0.71 8.96 17.13
CA TYR A 67 1.59 10.01 17.61
C TYR A 67 3.07 9.60 17.55
N ALA A 68 3.41 8.39 17.98
CA ALA A 68 4.79 7.89 17.91
C ALA A 68 5.29 7.82 16.45
N VAL A 69 4.46 7.37 15.50
CA VAL A 69 4.77 7.36 14.06
C VAL A 69 5.04 8.79 13.55
N GLU A 70 4.17 9.75 13.88
CA GLU A 70 4.38 11.14 13.50
C GLU A 70 5.71 11.69 14.04
N GLN A 71 5.98 11.51 15.34
CA GLN A 71 7.18 12.03 15.97
C GLN A 71 8.46 11.36 15.44
N PHE A 72 8.41 10.08 15.07
CA PHE A 72 9.51 9.41 14.39
C PHE A 72 9.83 10.07 13.05
N ILE A 73 8.80 10.36 12.24
CA ILE A 73 8.92 11.05 10.95
C ILE A 73 9.47 12.47 11.13
N LEU A 74 8.91 13.24 12.09
CA LEU A 74 9.35 14.61 12.36
C LEU A 74 10.79 14.68 12.89
N ASN A 75 11.26 13.63 13.57
CA ASN A 75 12.66 13.51 14.00
C ASN A 75 13.63 13.11 12.87
N GLY A 76 13.11 12.95 11.64
CA GLY A 76 13.88 12.61 10.44
C GLY A 76 14.04 11.11 10.21
N GLY A 77 13.20 10.28 10.83
CA GLY A 77 13.08 8.85 10.54
C GLY A 77 12.48 8.66 9.12
N LYS A 78 13.05 7.71 8.38
CA LYS A 78 12.52 7.32 7.07
C LYS A 78 11.31 6.43 7.24
N SER A 79 10.29 6.59 6.42
CA SER A 79 9.07 5.77 6.55
C SER A 79 8.46 5.38 5.21
N VAL A 80 7.93 4.16 5.17
CA VAL A 80 7.07 3.67 4.09
C VAL A 80 5.72 3.32 4.68
N ILE A 81 4.67 3.92 4.17
CA ILE A 81 3.31 3.78 4.70
C ILE A 81 2.43 3.15 3.63
N PHE A 82 1.76 2.06 3.98
CA PHE A 82 0.75 1.42 3.14
C PHE A 82 -0.62 1.64 3.78
N VAL A 83 -1.40 2.55 3.22
CA VAL A 83 -2.82 2.71 3.57
C VAL A 83 -3.67 1.97 2.57
N ASP A 84 -4.83 1.48 2.97
CA ASP A 84 -5.69 0.66 2.13
C ASP A 84 -7.16 0.87 2.49
N PRO A 85 -8.04 1.17 1.52
CA PRO A 85 -9.47 1.29 1.78
C PRO A 85 -10.13 -0.07 1.96
N PHE A 86 -9.56 -1.12 1.34
CA PHE A 86 -10.15 -2.45 1.27
C PHE A 86 -9.10 -3.54 1.10
N PHE A 87 -8.62 -4.08 2.21
CA PHE A 87 -7.68 -5.20 2.20
C PHE A 87 -8.40 -6.50 1.78
N GLU A 88 -8.06 -7.05 0.62
CA GLU A 88 -8.72 -8.23 0.02
C GLU A 88 -8.29 -9.56 0.66
N LYS A 89 -8.34 -9.66 1.98
CA LYS A 89 -8.24 -10.91 2.70
C LYS A 89 -9.65 -11.36 3.10
N ASN A 90 -9.96 -12.66 2.95
CA ASN A 90 -11.27 -13.24 3.31
C ASN A 90 -11.55 -13.18 4.82
N ASP A 91 -11.36 -12.03 5.41
CA ASP A 91 -11.64 -11.76 6.80
C ASP A 91 -12.79 -10.75 6.88
N HIS A 92 -13.87 -11.14 7.55
CA HIS A 92 -15.06 -10.30 7.74
C HIS A 92 -14.81 -9.04 8.59
N SER A 93 -13.59 -8.84 9.08
CA SER A 93 -13.14 -7.67 9.86
C SER A 93 -12.52 -6.57 9.01
N ASN A 94 -12.70 -6.60 7.69
CA ASN A 94 -12.04 -5.68 6.77
C ASN A 94 -12.39 -4.22 7.08
N LYS A 95 -11.45 -3.51 7.68
CA LYS A 95 -11.51 -2.09 7.98
C LYS A 95 -10.58 -1.34 7.03
N SER A 96 -10.93 -0.12 6.66
CA SER A 96 -10.01 0.81 6.02
C SER A 96 -8.91 1.22 6.97
N SER A 97 -7.73 1.55 6.43
CA SER A 97 -6.67 2.20 7.21
C SER A 97 -7.15 3.53 7.82
N ASN A 98 -6.73 3.82 9.05
CA ASN A 98 -7.08 5.04 9.79
C ASN A 98 -5.83 5.73 10.36
N LEU A 99 -5.05 6.37 9.52
CA LEU A 99 -3.82 7.11 9.87
C LEU A 99 -4.03 8.63 9.63
N GLU A 100 -5.16 9.16 10.07
CA GLU A 100 -5.65 10.48 9.65
C GLU A 100 -4.72 11.64 10.07
N ASN A 101 -4.20 11.62 11.30
CA ASN A 101 -3.37 12.70 11.81
C ASN A 101 -1.99 12.72 11.13
N VAL A 102 -1.36 11.55 10.96
CA VAL A 102 -0.09 11.43 10.24
C VAL A 102 -0.25 11.86 8.80
N LEU A 103 -1.31 11.44 8.10
CA LEU A 103 -1.55 11.86 6.71
C LEU A 103 -1.76 13.37 6.59
N LYS A 104 -2.41 14.03 7.54
CA LYS A 104 -2.53 15.49 7.61
C LYS A 104 -1.17 16.15 7.82
N THR A 105 -0.34 15.63 8.73
CA THR A 105 1.05 16.09 8.94
C THR A 105 1.87 16.00 7.66
N LEU A 106 1.62 14.96 6.87
CA LEU A 106 2.27 14.71 5.58
C LEU A 106 1.65 15.51 4.41
N ASN A 107 0.64 16.34 4.67
CA ASN A 107 -0.11 17.08 3.65
C ASN A 107 -0.80 16.16 2.61
N ILE A 108 -1.27 14.99 3.02
CA ILE A 108 -1.98 14.04 2.17
C ILE A 108 -3.49 14.10 2.44
N ASN A 109 -4.26 14.24 1.38
CA ASN A 109 -5.66 13.91 1.33
C ASN A 109 -5.81 12.46 0.82
N TYR A 110 -6.29 11.57 1.68
CA TYR A 110 -6.51 10.16 1.37
C TYR A 110 -8.00 9.91 1.12
N ASN A 111 -8.33 9.55 -0.13
CA ASN A 111 -9.66 9.05 -0.48
C ASN A 111 -9.73 7.55 -0.14
N SER A 112 -10.45 7.20 0.93
CA SER A 112 -10.65 5.83 1.39
C SER A 112 -11.74 5.06 0.64
N ASN A 113 -12.30 5.60 -0.45
CA ASN A 113 -13.06 4.84 -1.42
C ASN A 113 -12.11 4.04 -2.32
N VAL A 114 -12.59 2.92 -2.84
CA VAL A 114 -11.84 2.15 -3.83
C VAL A 114 -11.89 2.87 -5.18
N ILE A 115 -10.73 3.08 -5.76
CA ILE A 115 -10.59 3.69 -7.08
C ILE A 115 -10.69 2.61 -8.16
N LEU A 116 -11.71 2.73 -8.98
CA LEU A 116 -11.88 1.95 -10.20
C LEU A 116 -11.17 2.65 -11.35
N ASP A 117 -10.42 1.92 -12.17
CA ASP A 117 -9.77 2.49 -13.36
C ASP A 117 -10.15 1.67 -14.61
N GLY A 118 -10.93 2.27 -15.49
CA GLY A 118 -11.40 1.62 -16.71
C GLY A 118 -10.34 1.45 -17.79
N ALA A 119 -9.32 2.33 -17.82
CA ALA A 119 -8.24 2.27 -18.79
C ALA A 119 -7.15 1.28 -18.39
N GLN A 120 -6.94 1.11 -17.09
CA GLN A 120 -5.90 0.24 -16.52
C GLN A 120 -6.45 -1.06 -15.91
N ALA A 121 -7.73 -1.37 -16.14
CA ALA A 121 -8.38 -2.55 -15.56
C ALA A 121 -7.70 -3.86 -15.93
N THR A 122 -7.44 -4.71 -14.93
CA THR A 122 -6.95 -6.08 -15.13
C THR A 122 -7.94 -6.91 -15.94
N ARG A 123 -7.43 -7.69 -16.89
CA ARG A 123 -8.20 -8.59 -17.74
C ARG A 123 -7.99 -10.04 -17.28
N LEU A 124 -8.99 -10.60 -16.62
CA LEU A 124 -8.96 -12.00 -16.22
C LEU A 124 -9.66 -12.87 -17.26
N GLN A 125 -9.01 -13.95 -17.68
CA GLN A 125 -9.64 -14.98 -18.47
C GLN A 125 -10.30 -16.01 -17.55
N THR A 126 -11.62 -16.15 -17.65
CA THR A 126 -12.38 -17.15 -16.91
C THR A 126 -12.91 -18.21 -17.88
N GLN A 127 -12.85 -19.47 -17.46
CA GLN A 127 -13.47 -20.57 -18.20
C GLN A 127 -14.94 -20.72 -17.74
N GLN A 128 -15.87 -20.55 -18.64
CA GLN A 128 -17.27 -20.94 -18.40
C GLN A 128 -17.57 -22.26 -19.12
N ASN A 129 -17.99 -23.26 -18.36
CA ASN A 129 -18.52 -24.49 -18.90
C ASN A 129 -20.02 -24.30 -19.17
N ILE A 130 -20.38 -24.06 -20.42
CA ILE A 130 -21.78 -23.99 -20.86
C ILE A 130 -22.02 -25.27 -21.67
N THR A 131 -22.74 -26.24 -21.09
CA THR A 131 -23.17 -27.51 -21.71
C THR A 131 -22.22 -28.02 -22.78
N ASP A 132 -21.24 -28.86 -22.39
CA ASP A 132 -20.24 -29.54 -23.25
C ASP A 132 -19.27 -28.67 -24.07
N ASN A 133 -19.38 -27.34 -24.01
CA ASN A 133 -18.41 -26.41 -24.62
C ASN A 133 -17.78 -25.51 -23.55
N THR A 134 -16.45 -25.53 -23.50
CA THR A 134 -15.68 -24.58 -22.69
C THR A 134 -15.48 -23.29 -23.49
N SER A 135 -16.04 -22.19 -23.04
CA SER A 135 -15.78 -20.86 -23.61
C SER A 135 -14.88 -20.05 -22.68
N LEU A 136 -13.89 -19.36 -23.27
CA LEU A 136 -13.08 -18.37 -22.55
C LEU A 136 -13.84 -17.05 -22.54
N GLN A 137 -14.13 -16.54 -21.37
CA GLN A 137 -14.72 -15.21 -21.20
C GLN A 137 -13.70 -14.29 -20.54
N THR A 138 -13.53 -13.09 -21.07
CA THR A 138 -12.70 -12.06 -20.46
C THR A 138 -13.55 -11.23 -19.51
N MET A 139 -13.14 -11.18 -18.24
CA MET A 139 -13.73 -10.32 -17.22
C MET A 139 -12.79 -9.16 -16.91
N LEU A 140 -13.30 -7.94 -16.90
CA LEU A 140 -12.57 -6.76 -16.47
C LEU A 140 -12.71 -6.59 -14.97
N LYS A 141 -11.59 -6.41 -14.29
CA LYS A 141 -11.50 -6.04 -12.87
C LYS A 141 -11.13 -4.56 -12.78
N LEU A 142 -12.14 -3.70 -12.73
CA LEU A 142 -11.98 -2.24 -12.67
C LEU A 142 -11.25 -1.79 -11.39
N ASN A 143 -11.46 -2.53 -10.30
CA ASN A 143 -10.83 -2.31 -9.00
C ASN A 143 -9.42 -2.93 -8.85
N TRP A 144 -8.89 -3.57 -9.92
CA TRP A 144 -7.52 -4.09 -9.95
C TRP A 144 -6.76 -3.44 -11.10
N PRO A 145 -6.25 -2.22 -10.94
CA PRO A 145 -5.51 -1.54 -11.99
C PRO A 145 -4.12 -2.15 -12.20
N GLU A 146 -3.74 -2.29 -13.48
CA GLU A 146 -2.40 -2.59 -13.95
C GLU A 146 -1.73 -1.29 -14.39
N VAL A 147 -1.00 -0.65 -13.49
CA VAL A 147 -0.32 0.62 -13.74
C VAL A 147 0.88 0.39 -14.66
N ARG A 148 0.93 1.09 -15.78
CA ARG A 148 1.94 0.89 -16.84
C ARG A 148 2.37 2.21 -17.50
N GLY A 149 3.56 2.18 -18.10
CA GLY A 149 4.04 3.23 -19.00
C GLY A 149 4.05 4.62 -18.37
N GLN A 150 3.32 5.56 -18.97
CA GLN A 150 3.25 6.97 -18.53
C GLN A 150 2.65 7.19 -17.13
N TYR A 151 2.03 6.17 -16.56
CA TYR A 151 1.43 6.22 -15.22
C TYR A 151 2.41 5.78 -14.11
N ILE A 152 3.64 5.39 -14.48
CA ILE A 152 4.76 5.19 -13.56
C ILE A 152 5.79 6.29 -13.83
N ASN A 153 6.19 7.02 -12.80
CA ASN A 153 7.14 8.12 -12.90
C ASN A 153 8.56 7.59 -13.03
N GLN A 154 9.04 7.44 -14.26
CA GLN A 154 10.39 6.96 -14.58
C GLN A 154 11.50 7.97 -14.23
N ALA A 155 11.16 9.21 -13.90
CA ALA A 155 12.14 10.22 -13.51
C ALA A 155 12.49 10.13 -12.00
N GLU A 156 11.65 9.45 -11.22
CA GLU A 156 11.91 9.14 -9.82
C GLU A 156 12.65 7.80 -9.70
N GLU A 157 13.68 7.75 -8.85
CA GLU A 157 14.50 6.56 -8.62
C GLU A 157 13.65 5.32 -8.25
N ILE A 158 12.59 5.53 -7.47
CA ILE A 158 11.67 4.46 -7.07
C ILE A 158 10.92 3.85 -8.26
N GLY A 159 10.57 4.67 -9.26
CA GLY A 159 9.83 4.25 -10.44
C GLY A 159 10.70 3.83 -11.62
N ASP A 160 12.01 4.11 -11.57
CA ASP A 160 12.91 3.84 -12.69
C ASP A 160 13.01 2.35 -13.02
N GLY A 161 12.91 2.05 -14.32
CA GLY A 161 12.97 0.69 -14.84
C GLY A 161 11.72 -0.17 -14.60
N LEU A 162 10.71 0.31 -13.87
CA LEU A 162 9.47 -0.43 -13.64
C LEU A 162 8.54 -0.33 -14.84
N SER A 163 7.91 -1.44 -15.22
CA SER A 163 7.05 -1.55 -16.40
C SER A 163 5.59 -1.85 -16.08
N LEU A 164 5.34 -2.59 -15.01
CA LEU A 164 4.02 -3.04 -14.60
C LEU A 164 3.92 -3.15 -13.09
N ILE A 165 3.02 -2.39 -12.50
CA ILE A 165 2.59 -2.55 -11.11
C ILE A 165 1.12 -2.98 -11.08
N ARG A 166 0.81 -4.03 -10.35
CA ARG A 166 -0.56 -4.49 -10.11
C ARG A 166 -1.03 -4.04 -8.75
N LEU A 167 -2.13 -3.32 -8.73
CA LEU A 167 -2.80 -2.89 -7.52
C LEU A 167 -4.12 -3.62 -7.33
N VAL A 168 -4.62 -3.61 -6.10
CA VAL A 168 -5.79 -4.40 -5.70
C VAL A 168 -6.69 -3.55 -4.84
N SER A 169 -7.77 -3.05 -5.41
CA SER A 169 -8.74 -2.18 -4.71
C SER A 169 -8.11 -0.94 -4.05
N PRO A 170 -7.17 -0.23 -4.73
CA PRO A 170 -6.45 0.88 -4.14
C PRO A 170 -7.36 2.05 -3.78
N GLY A 171 -6.96 2.84 -2.78
CA GLY A 171 -7.49 4.17 -2.52
C GLY A 171 -6.86 5.24 -3.43
N GLY A 172 -7.18 6.51 -3.17
CA GLY A 172 -6.61 7.64 -3.90
C GLY A 172 -5.83 8.56 -2.99
N LEU A 173 -4.69 9.06 -3.47
CA LEU A 173 -3.89 10.08 -2.81
C LEU A 173 -3.93 11.37 -3.62
N SER A 174 -3.92 12.50 -2.93
CA SER A 174 -3.73 13.83 -3.51
C SER A 174 -3.14 14.78 -2.47
N PRO A 175 -2.56 15.92 -2.86
CA PRO A 175 -2.17 16.94 -1.90
C PRO A 175 -3.39 17.45 -1.12
N LEU A 176 -3.22 17.68 0.19
CA LEU A 176 -4.25 18.32 1.01
C LEU A 176 -4.29 19.84 0.77
N ASN A 177 -3.12 20.46 0.64
CA ASN A 177 -2.95 21.88 0.35
C ASN A 177 -1.81 22.10 -0.64
N ASP A 178 -2.01 22.98 -1.62
CA ASP A 178 -1.01 23.31 -2.64
C ASP A 178 0.13 24.20 -2.10
N GLU A 179 -0.07 24.92 -0.98
CA GLU A 179 0.90 25.84 -0.37
C GLU A 179 1.78 25.18 0.71
N SER A 180 1.91 23.86 0.70
CA SER A 180 2.72 23.13 1.69
C SER A 180 4.22 23.27 1.42
N GLU A 181 5.02 23.28 2.50
CA GLU A 181 6.49 23.18 2.43
C GLU A 181 6.97 21.73 2.16
N ILE A 182 6.04 20.79 2.01
CA ILE A 182 6.31 19.39 1.66
C ILE A 182 6.20 19.25 0.13
N SER A 183 7.28 18.81 -0.50
CA SER A 183 7.29 18.39 -1.89
C SER A 183 6.51 17.09 -2.03
N TYR A 184 5.50 17.09 -2.88
CA TYR A 184 4.66 15.94 -3.20
C TYR A 184 5.02 15.45 -4.61
N THR A 185 5.58 14.26 -4.73
CA THR A 185 6.03 13.70 -6.01
C THR A 185 5.32 12.38 -6.27
N PRO A 186 4.41 12.29 -7.25
CA PRO A 186 3.80 11.04 -7.65
C PRO A 186 4.83 10.03 -8.14
N ILE A 187 4.71 8.77 -7.70
CA ILE A 187 5.47 7.61 -8.17
C ILE A 187 4.65 6.85 -9.21
N MET A 188 3.37 6.67 -8.93
CA MET A 188 2.41 5.99 -9.81
C MET A 188 1.02 6.57 -9.64
N SER A 189 0.25 6.61 -10.74
CA SER A 189 -1.05 7.27 -10.79
C SER A 189 -2.08 6.45 -11.58
N SER A 190 -3.35 6.74 -11.37
CA SER A 190 -4.44 6.26 -12.20
C SER A 190 -4.47 6.95 -13.56
N SER A 191 -5.31 6.46 -14.46
CA SER A 191 -5.78 7.24 -15.61
C SER A 191 -6.81 8.30 -15.18
N GLU A 192 -7.34 9.05 -16.15
CA GLU A 192 -8.52 9.92 -15.95
C GLU A 192 -9.85 9.16 -16.09
N VAL A 193 -9.81 7.88 -16.49
CA VAL A 193 -11.00 7.04 -16.69
C VAL A 193 -11.32 6.32 -15.38
N THR A 194 -11.55 7.08 -14.32
CA THR A 194 -11.75 6.58 -12.96
C THR A 194 -13.13 6.87 -12.41
N MET A 195 -13.52 6.06 -11.45
CA MET A 195 -14.69 6.25 -10.59
C MET A 195 -14.31 5.74 -9.20
N ASP A 196 -14.69 6.44 -8.16
CA ASP A 196 -14.48 5.98 -6.78
C ASP A 196 -15.79 5.46 -6.18
N LEU A 197 -15.69 4.38 -5.41
CA LEU A 197 -16.84 3.74 -4.75
C LEU A 197 -16.49 3.33 -3.31
N PRO A 198 -17.47 3.43 -2.39
CA PRO A 198 -17.32 2.84 -1.07
C PRO A 198 -17.06 1.33 -1.17
N MET A 199 -16.17 0.82 -0.31
CA MET A 199 -15.76 -0.59 -0.24
C MET A 199 -16.94 -1.58 -0.34
N LYS A 200 -18.05 -1.32 0.34
CA LYS A 200 -19.26 -2.17 0.34
C LYS A 200 -19.92 -2.38 -1.04
N GLU A 201 -19.56 -1.55 -2.03
CA GLU A 201 -20.15 -1.58 -3.37
C GLU A 201 -19.27 -2.30 -4.40
N VAL A 202 -18.06 -2.73 -4.03
CA VAL A 202 -17.02 -3.24 -4.95
C VAL A 202 -17.10 -4.76 -5.21
N HIS A 203 -18.00 -5.48 -4.54
CA HIS A 203 -18.01 -6.96 -4.54
C HIS A 203 -18.52 -7.63 -5.83
N ASP A 204 -19.28 -6.94 -6.67
CA ASP A 204 -19.90 -7.50 -7.88
C ASP A 204 -19.26 -6.90 -9.15
N PRO A 205 -18.33 -7.63 -9.82
CA PRO A 205 -17.64 -7.12 -11.01
C PRO A 205 -18.57 -6.76 -12.16
N ILE A 206 -19.69 -7.48 -12.32
CA ILE A 206 -20.66 -7.22 -13.40
C ILE A 206 -21.40 -5.91 -13.12
N LYS A 207 -21.79 -5.70 -11.86
CA LYS A 207 -22.42 -4.46 -11.41
C LYS A 207 -21.48 -3.26 -11.58
N LEU A 208 -20.19 -3.44 -11.23
CA LEU A 208 -19.17 -2.41 -11.41
C LEU A 208 -19.07 -1.98 -12.86
N ILE A 209 -18.96 -2.93 -13.80
CA ILE A 209 -18.85 -2.64 -15.23
C ILE A 209 -20.11 -1.93 -15.75
N ASN A 210 -21.30 -2.41 -15.36
CA ASN A 210 -22.56 -1.86 -15.85
C ASN A 210 -22.85 -0.44 -15.33
N ASN A 211 -22.36 -0.11 -14.15
CA ASN A 211 -22.60 1.18 -13.49
C ASN A 211 -21.40 2.14 -13.59
N PHE A 212 -20.30 1.73 -14.24
CA PHE A 212 -19.09 2.53 -14.36
C PHE A 212 -19.34 3.82 -15.14
N GLN A 213 -19.09 4.95 -14.48
CA GLN A 213 -19.21 6.29 -15.06
C GLN A 213 -17.95 7.08 -14.70
N PRO A 214 -17.00 7.21 -15.63
CA PRO A 214 -15.74 7.90 -15.34
C PRO A 214 -15.98 9.37 -15.00
N THR A 215 -15.27 9.84 -13.97
CA THR A 215 -15.39 11.21 -13.44
C THR A 215 -14.41 12.19 -14.08
N GLY A 216 -13.39 11.71 -14.79
CA GLY A 216 -12.31 12.53 -15.34
C GLY A 216 -11.25 12.94 -14.30
N ILE A 217 -11.28 12.34 -13.10
CA ILE A 217 -10.34 12.63 -12.01
C ILE A 217 -9.23 11.59 -12.03
N SER A 218 -7.96 12.04 -11.97
CA SER A 218 -6.81 11.17 -11.73
C SER A 218 -6.46 11.16 -10.25
N TYR A 219 -6.02 10.00 -9.74
CA TYR A 219 -5.56 9.80 -8.37
C TYR A 219 -4.14 9.25 -8.37
N ASP A 220 -3.35 9.63 -7.38
CA ASP A 220 -2.06 8.99 -7.16
C ASP A 220 -2.24 7.73 -6.30
N PHE A 221 -1.52 6.66 -6.63
CA PHE A 221 -1.50 5.41 -5.88
C PHE A 221 -0.23 5.23 -5.06
N GLY A 222 0.80 6.00 -5.38
CA GLY A 222 2.05 6.02 -4.65
C GLY A 222 2.72 7.38 -4.78
N VAL A 223 3.21 7.93 -3.67
CA VAL A 223 3.82 9.26 -3.62
C VAL A 223 5.05 9.26 -2.72
N LYS A 224 6.03 10.08 -3.10
CA LYS A 224 7.22 10.40 -2.30
C LYS A 224 7.09 11.81 -1.75
N LEU A 225 7.37 11.97 -0.48
CA LEU A 225 7.23 13.21 0.27
C LEU A 225 8.57 13.62 0.88
N SER A 226 8.92 14.89 0.72
CA SER A 226 10.12 15.45 1.32
C SER A 226 9.92 16.94 1.62
N GLY A 227 10.46 17.44 2.70
CA GLY A 227 10.34 18.84 3.09
C GLY A 227 10.12 19.03 4.57
N VAL A 228 9.63 20.20 4.96
CA VAL A 228 9.37 20.53 6.37
C VAL A 228 7.91 20.25 6.69
N ALA A 229 7.68 19.37 7.66
CA ALA A 229 6.36 19.00 8.14
C ALA A 229 6.07 19.63 9.52
N LYS A 230 4.80 19.92 9.77
CA LYS A 230 4.31 20.44 11.06
C LYS A 230 3.41 19.40 11.71
N SER A 231 3.57 19.19 13.02
CA SER A 231 2.77 18.24 13.79
C SER A 231 1.28 18.59 13.72
N ASN A 232 0.45 17.57 13.54
CA ASN A 232 -1.00 17.66 13.69
C ASN A 232 -1.46 17.31 15.12
N PHE A 233 -0.53 16.89 16.00
CA PHE A 233 -0.80 16.52 17.39
C PHE A 233 -0.53 17.65 18.41
N ASN A 234 -0.60 18.93 18.00
CA ASN A 234 -0.24 20.05 18.87
C ASN A 234 -1.11 20.14 20.16
N ASP A 235 -2.35 19.70 20.13
CA ASP A 235 -3.27 19.69 21.27
C ASP A 235 -3.40 18.33 21.96
N PHE A 236 -2.51 17.37 21.64
CA PHE A 236 -2.59 16.00 22.17
C PHE A 236 -2.14 15.93 23.63
N GLU A 237 -2.97 15.38 24.50
CA GLU A 237 -2.73 15.36 25.97
C GLU A 237 -1.53 14.50 26.39
N LEU A 238 -1.13 13.52 25.57
CA LEU A 238 -0.04 12.59 25.85
C LEU A 238 1.31 13.03 25.25
N LYS A 239 1.47 14.30 24.89
CA LYS A 239 2.76 14.83 24.44
C LYS A 239 3.82 14.57 25.50
N ASN A 240 4.98 14.09 25.04
CA ASN A 240 6.16 14.00 25.89
C ASN A 240 6.99 15.31 25.84
N GLU A 241 8.00 15.42 26.71
CA GLU A 241 8.87 16.60 26.79
C GLU A 241 9.70 16.86 25.51
N ASN A 242 9.82 15.84 24.63
CA ASN A 242 10.58 15.89 23.38
C ASN A 242 9.67 16.11 22.17
N HIS A 243 8.41 16.51 22.35
CA HIS A 243 7.48 16.74 21.25
C HIS A 243 8.02 17.75 20.24
N LEU A 244 8.03 17.35 18.97
CA LEU A 244 8.43 18.20 17.87
C LEU A 244 7.15 18.80 17.21
N GLU A 245 7.01 20.13 17.27
CA GLU A 245 5.95 20.86 16.56
C GLU A 245 6.23 20.98 15.06
N THR A 246 7.52 20.87 14.69
CA THR A 246 8.00 20.94 13.31
C THR A 246 9.14 19.96 13.14
N SER A 247 9.25 19.36 11.96
CA SER A 247 10.31 18.39 11.67
C SER A 247 11.70 18.98 11.87
N SER A 248 12.59 18.21 12.52
CA SER A 248 13.98 18.60 12.78
C SER A 248 14.85 18.61 11.53
N LYS A 249 14.41 17.89 10.49
CA LYS A 249 15.04 17.76 9.17
C LYS A 249 13.93 17.63 8.13
N ASN A 250 14.30 17.68 6.85
CA ASN A 250 13.37 17.26 5.80
C ASN A 250 12.89 15.83 6.06
N ILE A 251 11.59 15.63 6.04
CA ILE A 251 10.99 14.29 6.09
C ILE A 251 11.38 13.51 4.83
N ASN A 252 11.39 12.19 4.94
CA ASN A 252 11.56 11.27 3.81
C ASN A 252 10.56 10.14 3.98
N VAL A 253 9.42 10.26 3.31
CA VAL A 253 8.29 9.34 3.46
C VAL A 253 7.78 8.95 2.09
N VAL A 254 7.49 7.66 1.93
CA VAL A 254 6.75 7.13 0.77
C VAL A 254 5.41 6.60 1.26
N VAL A 255 4.34 6.93 0.55
CA VAL A 255 2.99 6.47 0.88
C VAL A 255 2.39 5.78 -0.32
N PHE A 256 1.86 4.57 -0.11
CA PHE A 256 1.08 3.80 -1.07
C PHE A 256 -0.37 3.67 -0.58
N SER A 257 -1.33 3.72 -1.51
CA SER A 257 -2.77 3.63 -1.20
C SER A 257 -3.36 2.23 -1.39
N ASP A 258 -2.52 1.22 -1.37
CA ASP A 258 -2.85 -0.20 -1.47
C ASP A 258 -1.84 -0.98 -0.62
N ALA A 259 -2.28 -1.90 0.20
CA ALA A 259 -1.42 -2.78 0.97
C ALA A 259 -1.36 -4.19 0.36
N ASP A 260 -2.40 -4.61 -0.34
CA ASP A 260 -2.48 -5.94 -0.96
C ASP A 260 -1.42 -6.20 -2.03
N PHE A 261 -0.93 -5.16 -2.70
CA PHE A 261 -0.07 -5.30 -3.88
C PHE A 261 1.29 -5.97 -3.58
N ILE A 262 1.73 -6.02 -2.31
CA ILE A 262 2.95 -6.74 -1.90
C ILE A 262 2.72 -8.24 -1.66
N ARG A 263 1.46 -8.71 -1.65
CA ARG A 263 1.13 -10.13 -1.47
C ARG A 263 1.44 -10.93 -2.73
N ASN A 264 2.05 -12.09 -2.55
CA ASN A 264 2.48 -12.98 -3.64
C ASN A 264 1.39 -13.25 -4.68
N ALA A 265 0.13 -13.38 -4.24
CA ALA A 265 -1.00 -13.67 -5.11
C ALA A 265 -1.16 -12.68 -6.27
N PHE A 266 -0.66 -11.45 -6.12
CA PHE A 266 -0.85 -10.38 -7.10
C PHE A 266 0.37 -10.08 -7.98
N TRP A 267 1.57 -10.49 -7.56
CA TRP A 267 2.78 -10.16 -8.31
C TRP A 267 3.73 -11.33 -8.58
N ALA A 268 3.56 -12.45 -7.87
CA ALA A 268 4.47 -13.59 -7.97
C ALA A 268 3.71 -14.88 -8.31
N ARG A 269 4.33 -15.72 -9.12
CA ARG A 269 3.91 -17.10 -9.32
C ARG A 269 4.95 -17.99 -8.65
N ILE A 270 4.51 -18.81 -7.70
CA ILE A 270 5.39 -19.71 -6.99
C ILE A 270 5.23 -21.11 -7.54
N GLN A 271 6.31 -21.67 -8.05
CA GLN A 271 6.38 -23.01 -8.62
C GLN A 271 7.31 -23.87 -7.77
N LYS A 272 6.88 -25.10 -7.47
CA LYS A 272 7.76 -26.06 -6.82
C LYS A 272 8.59 -26.78 -7.88
N PHE A 273 9.91 -26.61 -7.81
CA PHE A 273 10.85 -27.35 -8.65
C PHE A 273 11.71 -28.24 -7.74
N LEU A 274 11.53 -29.55 -7.82
CA LEU A 274 12.06 -30.51 -6.86
C LEU A 274 11.61 -30.16 -5.43
N ASP A 275 12.55 -29.91 -4.52
CA ASP A 275 12.27 -29.50 -3.13
C ASP A 275 12.45 -27.99 -2.89
N THR A 276 12.61 -27.21 -3.97
CA THR A 276 12.84 -25.75 -3.90
C THR A 276 11.66 -24.99 -4.49
N ASN A 277 11.21 -23.94 -3.81
CA ASN A 277 10.25 -23.00 -4.38
C ASN A 277 10.99 -22.02 -5.30
N VAL A 278 10.52 -21.91 -6.53
CA VAL A 278 10.99 -20.91 -7.49
C VAL A 278 9.91 -19.83 -7.60
N ILE A 279 10.32 -18.61 -7.36
CA ILE A 279 9.46 -17.43 -7.45
C ILE A 279 9.67 -16.80 -8.83
N GLU A 280 8.59 -16.71 -9.61
CA GLU A 280 8.55 -16.03 -10.89
C GLU A 280 7.75 -14.73 -10.72
N ALA A 281 8.40 -13.57 -10.80
CA ALA A 281 7.71 -12.29 -10.77
C ALA A 281 6.85 -12.14 -12.04
N THR A 282 5.59 -11.78 -11.87
CA THR A 282 4.64 -11.53 -12.97
C THR A 282 4.34 -10.04 -13.15
N SER A 283 4.84 -9.21 -12.24
CA SER A 283 4.86 -7.75 -12.26
C SER A 283 6.00 -7.23 -11.40
N ASP A 284 6.27 -5.94 -11.44
CA ASP A 284 7.41 -5.31 -10.79
C ASP A 284 7.12 -4.86 -9.34
N ASN A 285 6.05 -5.37 -8.73
CA ASN A 285 5.65 -4.97 -7.37
C ASN A 285 6.76 -5.21 -6.34
N GLY A 286 7.46 -6.37 -6.42
CA GLY A 286 8.59 -6.65 -5.56
C GLY A 286 9.73 -5.64 -5.75
N SER A 287 10.07 -5.31 -7.01
CA SER A 287 11.09 -4.30 -7.33
C SER A 287 10.69 -2.91 -6.82
N LEU A 288 9.41 -2.52 -6.93
CA LEU A 288 8.92 -1.25 -6.40
C LEU A 288 9.21 -1.13 -4.91
N VAL A 289 8.93 -2.18 -4.13
CA VAL A 289 9.16 -2.19 -2.67
C VAL A 289 10.64 -2.15 -2.32
N THR A 290 11.49 -2.80 -3.10
CA THR A 290 12.94 -2.79 -2.86
C THR A 290 13.63 -1.50 -3.31
N ASN A 291 13.01 -0.70 -4.18
CA ASN A 291 13.53 0.60 -4.63
C ASN A 291 13.25 1.73 -3.60
N VAL A 292 12.39 1.50 -2.63
CA VAL A 292 12.04 2.47 -1.58
C VAL A 292 13.03 2.39 -0.42
#